data_759f3d3552e20adca0e513b504a00ab4
#
_entry.id   759f3d3552e20adca0e513b504a00ab4
#
_cell.length_a   1.000
_cell.length_b   1.000
_cell.length_c   1.000
_cell.angle_alpha   90.00
_cell.angle_beta   90.00
_cell.angle_gamma   90.00
#
_symmetry.space_group_name_H-M   'P 1'
#
loop_
_entity.id
_entity.type
_entity.pdbx_description
1 polymer ?
#
loop_
_entity_poly.entity_id
_entity_poly.type
_entity_poly.pdbx_seq_one_letter_code
_entity_poly.pdbx_strand_id
1 'polypeptide(L)'
;MMRHLLAFSLATCISVSALPSASHAQDFPTRTIRIIANQSPGGISDIFIRAVGEELHERWGQPVVVENRPGGRENIGVRACQDSTPDGYTICILYSDALVYNP
;
A
#
# COMPACT_ATOMS: atom_id res chain seq x y z
N MET A 1 61.33 -37.98 11.32
CA MET A 1 60.57 -38.26 10.10
C MET A 1 59.16 -38.72 10.40
N MET A 2 58.43 -38.18 11.31
CA MET A 2 57.06 -38.68 11.56
C MET A 2 56.32 -37.71 12.45
N ARG A 3 56.48 -36.43 12.19
CA ARG A 3 55.93 -35.37 13.06
C ARG A 3 55.24 -34.23 12.33
N HIS A 4 55.01 -34.34 11.02
CA HIS A 4 54.38 -33.32 10.21
C HIS A 4 53.05 -33.70 9.53
N LEU A 5 52.46 -34.81 9.96
CA LEU A 5 51.24 -35.32 9.32
C LEU A 5 49.95 -35.14 10.15
N LEU A 6 49.99 -34.36 11.22
CA LEU A 6 48.84 -34.18 12.10
C LEU A 6 48.30 -32.74 12.15
N ALA A 7 48.72 -31.88 11.23
CA ALA A 7 48.28 -30.47 11.23
C ALA A 7 47.30 -30.14 10.07
N PHE A 8 46.72 -31.11 9.39
CA PHE A 8 45.88 -30.83 8.20
C PHE A 8 44.43 -31.29 8.34
N SER A 9 43.88 -31.24 9.49
CA SER A 9 42.48 -31.65 9.65
C SER A 9 41.73 -30.86 10.69
N LEU A 10 41.55 -29.59 10.46
CA LEU A 10 40.47 -28.82 11.16
C LEU A 10 40.13 -27.49 10.49
N ALA A 11 39.96 -27.52 9.17
CA ALA A 11 39.31 -26.45 8.45
C ALA A 11 37.93 -26.93 7.98
N THR A 12 37.12 -27.43 8.91
CA THR A 12 35.75 -27.79 8.62
C THR A 12 34.92 -26.53 8.52
N CYS A 13 34.56 -26.21 7.31
CA CYS A 13 33.64 -25.14 6.89
C CYS A 13 32.41 -25.04 7.81
N ILE A 14 32.33 -23.98 8.56
CA ILE A 14 31.06 -23.50 9.10
C ILE A 14 30.33 -22.82 7.95
N SER A 15 29.67 -23.59 7.13
CA SER A 15 28.65 -23.08 6.20
C SER A 15 27.48 -22.63 7.03
N VAL A 16 27.47 -21.37 7.42
CA VAL A 16 26.29 -20.71 7.96
C VAL A 16 25.27 -20.68 6.82
N SER A 17 24.37 -21.66 6.83
CA SER A 17 23.19 -21.66 5.97
C SER A 17 22.34 -20.48 6.37
N ALA A 18 22.47 -19.35 5.66
CA ALA A 18 21.54 -18.26 5.69
C ALA A 18 20.21 -18.80 5.14
N LEU A 19 19.36 -19.29 6.03
CA LEU A 19 17.98 -19.62 5.71
C LEU A 19 17.35 -18.32 5.21
N PRO A 20 16.80 -18.28 3.99
CA PRO A 20 16.03 -17.12 3.58
C PRO A 20 14.87 -17.01 4.56
N SER A 21 14.85 -15.94 5.34
CA SER A 21 13.67 -15.59 6.12
C SER A 21 12.53 -15.50 5.11
N ALA A 22 11.59 -16.44 5.17
CA ALA A 22 10.37 -16.36 4.40
C ALA A 22 9.69 -15.07 4.84
N SER A 23 9.86 -14.02 4.04
CA SER A 23 9.07 -12.81 4.16
C SER A 23 7.64 -13.23 3.92
N HIS A 24 6.89 -13.44 5.01
CA HIS A 24 5.45 -13.59 4.90
C HIS A 24 4.95 -12.27 4.35
N ALA A 25 4.61 -12.25 3.06
CA ALA A 25 3.81 -11.17 2.51
C ALA A 25 2.56 -11.10 3.39
N GLN A 26 2.42 -10.01 4.13
CA GLN A 26 1.24 -9.81 4.96
C GLN A 26 0.03 -9.88 4.05
N ASP A 27 -0.96 -10.67 4.44
CA ASP A 27 -2.23 -10.72 3.72
C ASP A 27 -2.77 -9.29 3.63
N PHE A 28 -2.79 -8.72 2.43
CA PHE A 28 -3.30 -7.38 2.17
C PHE A 28 -4.50 -7.50 1.24
N PRO A 29 -5.60 -6.79 1.56
CA PRO A 29 -5.86 -5.97 2.74
C PRO A 29 -6.44 -6.78 3.91
N THR A 30 -6.14 -6.39 5.16
CA THR A 30 -6.67 -7.01 6.39
C THR A 30 -7.73 -6.15 7.09
N ARG A 31 -7.99 -4.95 6.60
CA ARG A 31 -8.93 -3.98 7.15
C ARG A 31 -9.53 -3.10 6.07
N THR A 32 -10.48 -2.27 6.44
CA THR A 32 -11.17 -1.33 5.54
C THR A 32 -10.20 -0.48 4.73
N ILE A 33 -10.45 -0.39 3.43
CA ILE A 33 -9.78 0.53 2.52
C ILE A 33 -10.64 1.78 2.35
N ARG A 34 -10.01 2.93 2.34
CA ARG A 34 -10.66 4.22 2.16
C ARG A 34 -10.29 4.82 0.82
N ILE A 35 -11.27 5.28 0.07
CA ILE A 35 -11.08 6.04 -1.16
C ILE A 35 -11.47 7.49 -0.89
N ILE A 36 -10.51 8.40 -0.96
CA ILE A 36 -10.76 9.85 -0.86
C ILE A 36 -10.94 10.39 -2.27
N ALA A 37 -12.09 11.02 -2.51
CA ALA A 37 -12.42 11.70 -3.75
C ALA A 37 -12.63 13.20 -3.48
N ASN A 38 -12.00 14.09 -4.25
CA ASN A 38 -12.13 15.54 -4.08
C ASN A 38 -13.36 16.14 -4.74
N GLN A 39 -14.29 15.32 -5.18
CA GLN A 39 -15.53 15.69 -5.90
C GLN A 39 -16.75 15.54 -5.01
N SER A 40 -17.80 16.24 -5.41
CA SER A 40 -19.11 16.13 -4.75
C SER A 40 -19.73 14.74 -5.02
N PRO A 41 -20.45 14.19 -4.04
CA PRO A 41 -21.17 12.94 -4.23
C PRO A 41 -22.28 13.07 -5.27
N GLY A 42 -22.60 11.95 -5.95
CA GLY A 42 -23.72 11.84 -6.89
C GLY A 42 -23.39 12.21 -8.33
N GLY A 43 -22.18 12.65 -8.65
CA GLY A 43 -21.74 12.84 -10.02
C GLY A 43 -21.35 11.52 -10.70
N ILE A 44 -21.12 11.56 -12.02
CA ILE A 44 -20.72 10.37 -12.80
C ILE A 44 -19.46 9.73 -12.24
N SER A 45 -18.48 10.55 -11.84
CA SER A 45 -17.24 10.06 -11.23
C SER A 45 -17.49 9.37 -9.89
N ASP A 46 -18.38 9.88 -9.07
CA ASP A 46 -18.72 9.27 -7.78
C ASP A 46 -19.37 7.90 -7.98
N ILE A 47 -20.29 7.79 -8.94
CA ILE A 47 -20.94 6.52 -9.30
C ILE A 47 -19.87 5.51 -9.74
N PHE A 48 -18.94 5.92 -10.60
CA PHE A 48 -17.85 5.07 -11.06
C PHE A 48 -16.93 4.62 -9.91
N ILE A 49 -16.54 5.54 -9.04
CA ILE A 49 -15.68 5.24 -7.88
C ILE A 49 -16.34 4.24 -6.95
N ARG A 50 -17.66 4.37 -6.71
CA ARG A 50 -18.40 3.42 -5.87
C ARG A 50 -18.53 2.06 -6.52
N ALA A 51 -18.73 1.99 -7.83
CA ALA A 51 -18.75 0.72 -8.56
C ALA A 51 -17.39 0.00 -8.47
N VAL A 52 -16.29 0.74 -8.62
CA VAL A 52 -14.93 0.19 -8.41
C VAL A 52 -14.74 -0.26 -6.98
N GLY A 53 -15.21 0.51 -5.99
CA GLY A 53 -15.13 0.17 -4.58
C GLY A 53 -15.85 -1.14 -4.26
N GLU A 54 -17.02 -1.37 -4.84
CA GLU A 54 -17.78 -2.60 -4.68
C GLU A 54 -17.05 -3.80 -5.29
N GLU A 55 -16.53 -3.67 -6.49
CA GLU A 55 -15.74 -4.72 -7.14
C GLU A 55 -14.49 -5.09 -6.31
N LEU A 56 -13.81 -4.09 -5.74
CA LEU A 56 -12.67 -4.32 -4.86
C LEU A 56 -13.07 -5.00 -3.56
N HIS A 57 -14.23 -4.63 -3.00
CA HIS A 57 -14.78 -5.29 -1.82
C HIS A 57 -15.05 -6.77 -2.08
N GLU A 58 -15.68 -7.10 -3.20
CA GLU A 58 -15.96 -8.48 -3.58
C GLU A 58 -14.67 -9.30 -3.75
N ARG A 59 -13.64 -8.72 -4.35
CA ARG A 59 -12.36 -9.41 -4.60
C ARG A 59 -11.52 -9.60 -3.34
N TRP A 60 -11.50 -8.61 -2.48
CA TRP A 60 -10.60 -8.59 -1.32
C TRP A 60 -11.28 -9.02 -0.02
N GLY A 61 -12.59 -9.11 0.02
CA GLY A 61 -13.34 -9.46 1.23
C GLY A 61 -13.28 -8.42 2.34
N GLN A 62 -12.73 -7.22 2.05
CA GLN A 62 -12.62 -6.12 3.01
C GLN A 62 -13.49 -4.94 2.56
N PRO A 63 -14.13 -4.21 3.50
CA PRO A 63 -14.93 -3.05 3.15
C PRO A 63 -14.10 -1.99 2.41
N VAL A 64 -14.68 -1.38 1.38
CA VAL A 64 -14.13 -0.23 0.67
C VAL A 64 -15.07 0.94 0.83
N VAL A 65 -14.62 2.01 1.48
CA VAL A 65 -15.44 3.18 1.80
C VAL A 65 -15.02 4.37 0.96
N VAL A 66 -15.97 4.96 0.25
CA VAL A 66 -15.76 6.19 -0.53
C VAL A 66 -16.10 7.40 0.31
N GLU A 67 -15.13 8.30 0.45
CA GLU A 67 -15.24 9.54 1.21
C GLU A 67 -15.07 10.74 0.27
N ASN A 68 -16.16 11.47 0.04
CA ASN A 68 -16.12 12.67 -0.78
C ASN A 68 -15.68 13.86 0.07
N ARG A 69 -14.65 14.58 -0.37
CA ARG A 69 -14.08 15.77 0.26
C ARG A 69 -14.03 16.95 -0.71
N PRO A 70 -15.21 17.44 -1.13
CA PRO A 70 -15.29 18.58 -2.04
C PRO A 70 -14.95 19.91 -1.34
N GLY A 71 -14.70 20.95 -2.15
CA GLY A 71 -14.54 22.31 -1.68
C GLY A 71 -13.10 22.82 -1.70
N GLY A 72 -12.97 24.14 -1.44
CA GLY A 72 -11.68 24.81 -1.47
C GLY A 72 -10.97 24.71 -2.83
N ARG A 73 -11.72 24.78 -3.94
CA ARG A 73 -11.21 24.45 -5.28
C ARG A 73 -10.55 23.06 -5.30
N GLU A 74 -11.24 22.07 -4.70
CA GLU A 74 -10.81 20.67 -4.61
C GLU A 74 -9.60 20.42 -3.67
N ASN A 75 -9.01 21.46 -3.09
CA ASN A 75 -7.85 21.37 -2.21
C ASN A 75 -8.13 20.62 -0.90
N ILE A 76 -9.38 20.63 -0.43
CA ILE A 76 -9.75 19.91 0.80
C ILE A 76 -9.49 18.41 0.65
N GLY A 77 -9.89 17.83 -0.46
CA GLY A 77 -9.62 16.41 -0.76
C GLY A 77 -8.14 16.11 -0.93
N VAL A 78 -7.39 16.99 -1.59
CA VAL A 78 -5.94 16.86 -1.76
C VAL A 78 -5.23 16.84 -0.41
N ARG A 79 -5.56 17.78 0.49
CA ARG A 79 -4.98 17.82 1.84
C ARG A 79 -5.34 16.59 2.66
N ALA A 80 -6.60 16.15 2.63
CA ALA A 80 -7.02 14.93 3.31
C ALA A 80 -6.24 13.70 2.82
N CYS A 81 -5.87 13.69 1.55
CA CYS A 81 -5.02 12.66 0.97
C CYS A 81 -3.57 12.75 1.47
N GLN A 82 -2.98 13.94 1.44
CA GLN A 82 -1.62 14.19 1.91
C GLN A 82 -1.43 13.86 3.39
N ASP A 83 -2.45 14.13 4.22
CA ASP A 83 -2.45 13.88 5.66
C ASP A 83 -2.74 12.40 6.01
N SER A 84 -3.03 11.57 5.00
CA SER A 84 -3.31 10.15 5.20
C SER A 84 -2.03 9.37 5.50
N THR A 85 -2.15 8.34 6.33
CA THR A 85 -1.03 7.43 6.63
C THR A 85 -0.60 6.69 5.36
N PRO A 86 0.71 6.66 5.04
CA PRO A 86 1.22 6.00 3.82
C PRO A 86 1.37 4.49 4.02
N ASP A 87 0.28 3.81 4.33
CA ASP A 87 0.23 2.37 4.63
C ASP A 87 -0.48 1.54 3.56
N GLY A 88 -0.90 2.17 2.45
CA GLY A 88 -1.62 1.52 1.36
C GLY A 88 -3.12 1.36 1.55
N TYR A 89 -3.69 1.78 2.69
CA TYR A 89 -5.13 1.67 2.97
C TYR A 89 -5.95 2.90 2.60
N THR A 90 -5.31 3.93 2.06
CA THR A 90 -5.99 5.10 1.53
C THR A 90 -5.64 5.28 0.07
N ILE A 91 -6.65 5.27 -0.78
CA ILE A 91 -6.55 5.53 -2.22
C ILE A 91 -7.10 6.94 -2.48
N CYS A 92 -6.42 7.71 -3.31
CA CYS A 92 -6.83 9.07 -3.63
C CYS A 92 -7.23 9.16 -5.11
N ILE A 93 -8.43 9.64 -5.36
CA ILE A 93 -8.94 9.92 -6.71
C ILE A 93 -9.20 11.41 -6.80
N LEU A 94 -8.30 12.10 -7.49
CA LEU A 94 -8.25 13.54 -7.53
C LEU A 94 -8.41 14.03 -8.97
N TYR A 95 -9.15 15.12 -9.16
CA TYR A 95 -9.19 15.80 -10.44
C TYR A 95 -7.87 16.54 -10.69
N SER A 96 -7.46 16.56 -11.94
CA SER A 96 -6.22 17.22 -12.38
C SER A 96 -6.18 18.71 -12.07
N ASP A 97 -7.32 19.36 -12.05
CA ASP A 97 -7.46 20.80 -11.78
C ASP A 97 -6.89 21.16 -10.40
N ALA A 98 -7.10 20.33 -9.42
CA ALA A 98 -6.55 20.53 -8.07
C ALA A 98 -5.02 20.46 -8.04
N LEU A 99 -4.41 19.71 -8.94
CA LEU A 99 -2.95 19.51 -8.99
C LEU A 99 -2.24 20.53 -9.88
N VAL A 100 -2.94 21.08 -10.88
CA VAL A 100 -2.34 21.96 -11.89
C VAL A 100 -2.55 23.44 -11.57
N TYR A 101 -3.73 23.80 -11.06
CA TYR A 101 -4.11 25.20 -10.85
C TYR A 101 -4.02 25.68 -9.39
N ASN A 102 -3.64 24.81 -8.46
CA ASN A 102 -3.48 25.14 -7.05
C ASN A 102 -2.08 24.71 -6.59
N PRO A 103 -1.05 25.52 -6.83
CA PRO A 103 0.30 25.25 -6.35
C PRO A 103 0.41 25.35 -4.83
#